data_cada5faf9c4660121d9ae245274963ea
#
_entry.id   cada5faf9c4660121d9ae245274963ea
#
_cell.length_a   1.000
_cell.length_b   1.000
_cell.length_c   1.000
_cell.angle_alpha   90.00
_cell.angle_beta   90.00
_cell.angle_gamma   90.00
#
_symmetry.space_group_name_H-M   'P 1'
#
loop_
_entity.id
_entity.type
_entity.pdbx_description
1 polymer ?
#
loop_
_entity_poly.entity_id
_entity_poly.type
_entity_poly.pdbx_seq_one_letter_code
_entity_poly.pdbx_strand_id
1 'polypeptide(L)'
;EVVFMDGTITRLGGKTYDSEGYDLLGLITGSEGLLCVITEVTVKILKKPQAVKAALIGFPTIEDGGQCVSDIIASGIIPAGMEMMDKALIHATDNFVKAGYPREAESMLIVELDGTETEVEELITRVSKIAKKNKSSSIKISKNEKQRLKFWEGRKAAFPACGDMSPDYYCMDGTIPRGKLATVLKEITRLSKKYNLPVANAFHAGD
;
A
#
# COMPACT_ATOMS: atom_id res chain seq x y z
N GLU A 1 24.36 -1.09 12.03
CA GLU A 1 25.05 -0.18 12.93
C GLU A 1 24.07 0.83 13.48
N VAL A 2 24.20 1.14 14.75
CA VAL A 2 23.31 2.09 15.45
C VAL A 2 24.12 3.05 16.29
N VAL A 3 23.56 4.24 16.52
CA VAL A 3 24.08 5.23 17.45
C VAL A 3 23.04 5.43 18.55
N PHE A 4 23.44 5.19 19.81
CA PHE A 4 22.60 5.41 20.97
C PHE A 4 22.59 6.87 21.42
N MET A 5 21.72 7.21 22.37
CA MET A 5 21.55 8.60 22.86
C MET A 5 22.80 9.19 23.52
N ASP A 6 23.69 8.36 24.03
CA ASP A 6 24.98 8.76 24.61
C ASP A 6 26.10 8.91 23.56
N GLY A 7 25.80 8.69 22.27
CA GLY A 7 26.75 8.74 21.18
C GLY A 7 27.54 7.43 20.95
N THR A 8 27.26 6.38 21.72
CA THR A 8 27.89 5.06 21.53
C THR A 8 27.48 4.46 20.20
N ILE A 9 28.45 4.06 19.38
CA ILE A 9 28.24 3.38 18.10
C ILE A 9 28.41 1.87 18.30
N THR A 10 27.42 1.10 17.89
CA THR A 10 27.41 -0.36 18.07
C THR A 10 26.85 -1.07 16.84
N ARG A 11 27.32 -2.28 16.56
CA ARG A 11 26.73 -3.19 15.57
C ARG A 11 25.93 -4.26 16.28
N LEU A 12 24.67 -4.43 15.89
CA LEU A 12 23.74 -5.41 16.40
C LEU A 12 23.42 -6.44 15.30
N GLY A 13 23.23 -7.69 15.71
CA GLY A 13 22.98 -8.79 14.79
C GLY A 13 24.26 -9.30 14.11
N GLY A 14 24.12 -10.35 13.32
CA GLY A 14 25.21 -11.03 12.62
C GLY A 14 24.73 -11.72 11.36
N LYS A 15 25.61 -12.52 10.75
CA LYS A 15 25.30 -13.34 9.56
C LYS A 15 24.55 -14.62 9.91
N THR A 16 24.48 -15.00 11.17
CA THR A 16 23.76 -16.17 11.70
C THR A 16 22.41 -15.73 12.26
N TYR A 17 21.46 -16.68 12.30
CA TYR A 17 20.14 -16.41 12.90
C TYR A 17 20.17 -16.37 14.44
N ASP A 18 21.21 -16.95 15.03
CA ASP A 18 21.38 -16.95 16.50
C ASP A 18 22.14 -15.71 16.93
N SER A 19 21.61 -15.03 17.95
CA SER A 19 22.29 -13.95 18.65
C SER A 19 22.73 -14.44 20.05
N GLU A 20 23.91 -14.03 20.47
CA GLU A 20 24.32 -14.23 21.87
C GLU A 20 23.55 -13.27 22.77
N GLY A 21 22.73 -13.80 23.66
CA GLY A 21 21.91 -13.02 24.59
C GLY A 21 20.54 -12.60 24.01
N TYR A 22 20.09 -11.38 24.35
CA TYR A 22 18.80 -10.86 23.89
C TYR A 22 18.80 -10.49 22.41
N ASP A 23 17.67 -10.68 21.75
CA ASP A 23 17.48 -10.21 20.36
C ASP A 23 17.32 -8.68 20.30
N LEU A 24 18.43 -7.97 20.41
CA LEU A 24 18.44 -6.51 20.32
C LEU A 24 18.11 -6.01 18.91
N LEU A 25 18.38 -6.82 17.87
CA LEU A 25 18.03 -6.48 16.50
C LEU A 25 16.51 -6.41 16.31
N GLY A 26 15.79 -7.40 16.84
CA GLY A 26 14.34 -7.41 16.87
C GLY A 26 13.77 -6.25 17.69
N LEU A 27 14.38 -5.91 18.81
CA LEU A 27 13.96 -4.80 19.66
C LEU A 27 14.02 -3.44 18.96
N ILE A 28 15.09 -3.15 18.21
CA ILE A 28 15.26 -1.87 17.52
C ILE A 28 14.49 -1.79 16.20
N THR A 29 14.16 -2.93 15.59
CA THR A 29 13.37 -2.97 14.36
C THR A 29 11.96 -2.46 14.64
N GLY A 30 11.54 -1.41 13.93
CA GLY A 30 10.24 -0.75 14.17
C GLY A 30 10.24 0.23 15.36
N SER A 31 11.40 0.58 15.93
CA SER A 31 11.47 1.52 17.06
C SER A 31 11.27 3.00 16.67
N GLU A 32 11.15 3.30 15.38
CA GLU A 32 10.89 4.66 14.86
C GLU A 32 11.86 5.74 15.36
N GLY A 33 13.11 5.35 15.64
CA GLY A 33 14.13 6.24 16.17
C GLY A 33 14.04 6.52 17.68
N LEU A 34 13.10 5.88 18.39
CA LEU A 34 12.93 6.12 19.83
C LEU A 34 14.03 5.49 20.71
N LEU A 35 14.69 4.44 20.21
CA LEU A 35 15.73 3.73 20.95
C LEU A 35 17.15 4.08 20.50
N CYS A 36 17.33 4.33 19.20
CA CYS A 36 18.63 4.66 18.60
C CYS A 36 18.44 5.22 17.19
N VAL A 37 19.52 5.78 16.62
CA VAL A 37 19.58 6.15 15.20
C VAL A 37 20.25 5.01 14.43
N ILE A 38 19.59 4.45 13.44
CA ILE A 38 20.14 3.40 12.58
C ILE A 38 20.94 4.08 11.44
N THR A 39 22.22 3.80 11.36
CA THR A 39 23.15 4.42 10.40
C THR A 39 23.52 3.48 9.25
N GLU A 40 23.60 2.17 9.51
CA GLU A 40 23.89 1.16 8.49
C GLU A 40 23.00 -0.07 8.68
N VAL A 41 22.49 -0.60 7.58
CA VAL A 41 21.69 -1.84 7.57
C VAL A 41 22.28 -2.83 6.56
N THR A 42 22.55 -4.06 7.01
CA THR A 42 22.89 -5.17 6.13
C THR A 42 21.66 -6.02 5.88
N VAL A 43 21.25 -6.14 4.63
CA VAL A 43 20.05 -6.87 4.24
C VAL A 43 20.38 -8.01 3.26
N LYS A 44 19.56 -9.06 3.29
CA LYS A 44 19.56 -10.08 2.24
C LYS A 44 18.90 -9.50 1.00
N ILE A 45 19.57 -9.53 -0.13
CA ILE A 45 19.03 -9.06 -1.40
C ILE A 45 18.28 -10.16 -2.12
N LEU A 46 17.26 -9.77 -2.89
CA LEU A 46 16.56 -10.64 -3.82
C LEU A 46 17.00 -10.36 -5.26
N LYS A 47 16.84 -11.35 -6.13
CA LYS A 47 17.06 -11.15 -7.57
C LYS A 47 16.03 -10.17 -8.11
N LYS A 48 16.46 -9.19 -8.90
CA LYS A 48 15.52 -8.27 -9.57
C LYS A 48 14.59 -9.07 -10.49
N PRO A 49 13.26 -8.87 -10.42
CA PRO A 49 12.31 -9.55 -11.30
C PRO A 49 12.56 -9.20 -12.77
N GLN A 50 12.24 -10.13 -13.68
CA GLN A 50 12.39 -9.94 -15.12
C GLN A 50 11.35 -8.98 -15.67
N ALA A 51 10.13 -9.07 -15.15
CA ALA A 51 8.99 -8.24 -15.54
C ALA A 51 8.23 -7.72 -14.32
N VAL A 52 7.65 -6.54 -14.48
CA VAL A 52 6.75 -5.93 -13.48
C VAL A 52 5.60 -5.26 -14.22
N LYS A 53 4.36 -5.52 -13.81
CA LYS A 53 3.16 -4.84 -14.30
C LYS A 53 2.28 -4.38 -13.15
N ALA A 54 1.59 -3.27 -13.35
CA ALA A 54 0.58 -2.79 -12.41
C ALA A 54 -0.78 -2.74 -13.07
N ALA A 55 -1.80 -3.13 -12.31
CA ALA A 55 -3.21 -2.91 -12.63
C ALA A 55 -3.76 -1.79 -11.75
N LEU A 56 -4.40 -0.80 -12.37
CA LEU A 56 -5.20 0.24 -11.73
C LEU A 56 -6.66 -0.12 -11.91
N ILE A 57 -7.37 -0.36 -10.81
CA ILE A 57 -8.72 -0.96 -10.82
C ILE A 57 -9.66 -0.06 -10.02
N GLY A 58 -10.74 0.41 -10.65
CA GLY A 58 -11.79 1.19 -9.98
C GLY A 58 -12.98 0.32 -9.59
N PHE A 59 -13.63 0.66 -8.47
CA PHE A 59 -14.82 -0.04 -7.97
C PHE A 59 -15.94 0.94 -7.64
N PRO A 60 -17.22 0.52 -7.85
CA PRO A 60 -18.39 1.35 -7.56
C PRO A 60 -18.68 1.48 -6.06
N THR A 61 -18.11 0.62 -5.23
CA THR A 61 -18.25 0.66 -3.77
C THR A 61 -16.91 0.35 -3.08
N ILE A 62 -16.79 0.74 -1.83
CA ILE A 62 -15.64 0.39 -0.98
C ILE A 62 -15.64 -1.10 -0.67
N GLU A 63 -16.82 -1.68 -0.48
CA GLU A 63 -17.02 -3.10 -0.18
C GLU A 63 -16.53 -3.99 -1.34
N ASP A 64 -16.86 -3.65 -2.59
CA ASP A 64 -16.43 -4.41 -3.76
C ASP A 64 -14.89 -4.37 -3.90
N GLY A 65 -14.26 -3.21 -3.63
CA GLY A 65 -12.79 -3.08 -3.59
C GLY A 65 -12.15 -3.93 -2.47
N GLY A 66 -12.68 -3.85 -1.25
CA GLY A 66 -12.20 -4.64 -0.11
C GLY A 66 -12.39 -6.14 -0.29
N GLN A 67 -13.51 -6.57 -0.90
CA GLN A 67 -13.73 -7.98 -1.23
C GLN A 67 -12.74 -8.45 -2.31
N CYS A 68 -12.44 -7.60 -3.29
CA CYS A 68 -11.44 -7.91 -4.32
C CYS A 68 -10.06 -8.15 -3.71
N VAL A 69 -9.63 -7.34 -2.74
CA VAL A 69 -8.38 -7.55 -1.99
C VAL A 69 -8.38 -8.94 -1.35
N SER A 70 -9.44 -9.26 -0.60
CA SER A 70 -9.57 -10.56 0.07
C SER A 70 -9.53 -11.73 -0.90
N ASP A 71 -10.22 -11.62 -2.04
CA ASP A 71 -10.29 -12.68 -3.06
C ASP A 71 -8.93 -12.86 -3.79
N ILE A 72 -8.17 -11.79 -4.04
CA ILE A 72 -6.82 -11.86 -4.62
C ILE A 72 -5.91 -12.68 -3.70
N ILE A 73 -5.85 -12.33 -2.43
CA ILE A 73 -5.00 -13.02 -1.45
C ILE A 73 -5.48 -14.47 -1.25
N ALA A 74 -6.79 -14.70 -1.12
CA ALA A 74 -7.36 -16.04 -0.97
C ALA A 74 -7.09 -16.95 -2.18
N SER A 75 -6.86 -16.40 -3.37
CA SER A 75 -6.49 -17.15 -4.57
C SER A 75 -5.02 -17.58 -4.61
N GLY A 76 -4.23 -17.25 -3.56
CA GLY A 76 -2.79 -17.55 -3.49
C GLY A 76 -1.91 -16.58 -4.27
N ILE A 77 -2.44 -15.44 -4.75
CA ILE A 77 -1.66 -14.39 -5.39
C ILE A 77 -1.05 -13.52 -4.30
N ILE A 78 0.28 -13.39 -4.32
CA ILE A 78 1.04 -12.47 -3.45
C ILE A 78 1.56 -11.36 -4.35
N PRO A 79 0.92 -10.17 -4.37
CA PRO A 79 1.39 -9.04 -5.17
C PRO A 79 2.71 -8.50 -4.65
N ALA A 80 3.53 -7.90 -5.54
CA ALA A 80 4.69 -7.10 -5.14
C ALA A 80 4.28 -5.83 -4.38
N GLY A 81 3.05 -5.36 -4.62
CA GLY A 81 2.40 -4.29 -3.86
C GLY A 81 0.91 -4.24 -4.19
N MET A 82 0.10 -3.97 -3.19
CA MET A 82 -1.34 -3.76 -3.37
C MET A 82 -1.81 -2.63 -2.46
N GLU A 83 -2.31 -1.56 -3.08
CA GLU A 83 -2.72 -0.35 -2.40
C GLU A 83 -4.17 -0.02 -2.70
N MET A 84 -4.89 0.42 -1.69
CA MET A 84 -6.28 0.86 -1.83
C MET A 84 -6.41 2.32 -1.44
N MET A 85 -7.22 3.07 -2.19
CA MET A 85 -7.61 4.45 -1.86
C MET A 85 -9.11 4.61 -2.02
N ASP A 86 -9.71 5.45 -1.15
CA ASP A 86 -11.10 5.86 -1.26
C ASP A 86 -11.28 7.04 -2.23
N LYS A 87 -12.54 7.41 -2.50
CA LYS A 87 -12.90 8.47 -3.45
C LYS A 87 -12.29 9.83 -3.08
N ALA A 88 -12.27 10.17 -1.80
CA ALA A 88 -11.71 11.44 -1.35
C ALA A 88 -10.24 11.55 -1.74
N LEU A 89 -9.47 10.50 -1.45
CA LEU A 89 -8.05 10.47 -1.78
C LEU A 89 -7.78 10.31 -3.28
N ILE A 90 -8.60 9.55 -4.02
CA ILE A 90 -8.55 9.46 -5.49
C ILE A 90 -8.62 10.86 -6.10
N HIS A 91 -9.59 11.67 -5.67
CA HIS A 91 -9.78 13.02 -6.18
C HIS A 91 -8.61 13.95 -5.80
N ALA A 92 -8.20 13.94 -4.53
CA ALA A 92 -7.10 14.77 -4.05
C ALA A 92 -5.80 14.48 -4.83
N THR A 93 -5.43 13.20 -4.90
CA THR A 93 -4.19 12.78 -5.57
C THR A 93 -4.23 12.99 -7.09
N ASP A 94 -5.37 12.75 -7.74
CA ASP A 94 -5.50 12.99 -9.19
C ASP A 94 -5.49 14.48 -9.53
N ASN A 95 -6.02 15.34 -8.67
CA ASN A 95 -5.89 16.79 -8.82
C ASN A 95 -4.43 17.23 -8.72
N PHE A 96 -3.71 16.66 -7.76
CA PHE A 96 -2.33 17.04 -7.42
C PHE A 96 -1.32 16.61 -8.49
N VAL A 97 -1.35 15.34 -8.94
CA VAL A 97 -0.36 14.78 -9.89
C VAL A 97 -0.91 14.40 -11.24
N LYS A 98 -2.22 14.48 -11.47
CA LYS A 98 -2.91 14.10 -12.71
C LYS A 98 -2.52 12.71 -13.21
N ALA A 99 -2.62 11.75 -12.29
CA ALA A 99 -2.25 10.35 -12.54
C ALA A 99 -3.22 9.63 -13.51
N GLY A 100 -4.40 10.18 -13.74
CA GLY A 100 -5.46 9.61 -14.57
C GLY A 100 -6.22 8.52 -13.85
N TYR A 101 -6.46 8.71 -12.56
CA TYR A 101 -7.20 7.81 -11.70
C TYR A 101 -8.70 7.76 -12.04
N PRO A 102 -9.41 6.68 -11.69
CA PRO A 102 -10.84 6.53 -11.97
C PRO A 102 -11.68 7.40 -11.03
N ARG A 103 -11.87 8.67 -11.35
CA ARG A 103 -12.53 9.68 -10.48
C ARG A 103 -13.97 9.34 -10.11
N GLU A 104 -14.65 8.54 -10.92
CA GLU A 104 -16.04 8.10 -10.68
C GLU A 104 -16.12 6.91 -9.72
N ALA A 105 -14.98 6.27 -9.41
CA ALA A 105 -14.93 5.14 -8.49
C ALA A 105 -15.07 5.60 -7.02
N GLU A 106 -15.76 4.81 -6.21
CA GLU A 106 -15.82 5.01 -4.76
C GLU A 106 -14.56 4.47 -4.06
N SER A 107 -13.89 3.51 -4.69
CA SER A 107 -12.57 3.04 -4.28
C SER A 107 -11.75 2.58 -5.48
N MET A 108 -10.44 2.56 -5.32
CA MET A 108 -9.54 1.99 -6.32
C MET A 108 -8.45 1.14 -5.69
N LEU A 109 -7.95 0.18 -6.47
CA LEU A 109 -6.76 -0.61 -6.16
C LEU A 109 -5.65 -0.32 -7.17
N ILE A 110 -4.42 -0.28 -6.68
CA ILE A 110 -3.21 -0.46 -7.48
C ILE A 110 -2.66 -1.83 -7.09
N VAL A 111 -2.57 -2.76 -8.04
CA VAL A 111 -2.02 -4.10 -7.82
C VAL A 111 -0.79 -4.26 -8.69
N GLU A 112 0.38 -4.39 -8.09
CA GLU A 112 1.65 -4.61 -8.78
C GLU A 112 2.06 -6.08 -8.67
N LEU A 113 2.43 -6.66 -9.79
CA LEU A 113 2.82 -8.05 -9.92
C LEU A 113 4.18 -8.12 -10.58
N ASP A 114 5.06 -8.95 -10.05
CA ASP A 114 6.41 -9.15 -10.52
C ASP A 114 6.77 -10.64 -10.66
N GLY A 115 7.81 -10.92 -11.41
CA GLY A 115 8.26 -12.29 -11.69
C GLY A 115 8.90 -12.43 -13.06
N THR A 116 8.77 -13.62 -13.67
CA THR A 116 9.05 -13.83 -15.09
C THR A 116 7.96 -13.22 -15.96
N GLU A 117 8.23 -12.97 -17.23
CA GLU A 117 7.22 -12.40 -18.15
C GLU A 117 5.94 -13.25 -18.20
N THR A 118 6.09 -14.57 -18.28
CA THR A 118 4.95 -15.51 -18.34
C THR A 118 4.13 -15.49 -17.06
N GLU A 119 4.77 -15.49 -15.89
CA GLU A 119 4.09 -15.42 -14.60
C GLU A 119 3.31 -14.13 -14.44
N VAL A 120 3.91 -12.99 -14.79
CA VAL A 120 3.26 -11.69 -14.68
C VAL A 120 2.03 -11.60 -15.59
N GLU A 121 2.08 -12.15 -16.84
CA GLU A 121 0.93 -12.17 -17.75
C GLU A 121 -0.21 -13.07 -17.21
N GLU A 122 0.12 -14.21 -16.64
CA GLU A 122 -0.87 -15.08 -16.01
C GLU A 122 -1.50 -14.43 -14.80
N LEU A 123 -0.69 -13.87 -13.89
CA LEU A 123 -1.15 -13.21 -12.67
C LEU A 123 -2.04 -11.99 -12.97
N ILE A 124 -1.66 -11.14 -13.93
CA ILE A 124 -2.48 -9.99 -14.38
C ILE A 124 -3.84 -10.45 -14.90
N THR A 125 -3.86 -11.55 -15.65
CA THR A 125 -5.10 -12.14 -16.16
C THR A 125 -5.98 -12.64 -15.02
N ARG A 126 -5.40 -13.34 -14.05
CA ARG A 126 -6.12 -13.82 -12.84
C ARG A 126 -6.67 -12.68 -12.01
N VAL A 127 -5.85 -11.67 -11.70
CA VAL A 127 -6.28 -10.46 -10.97
C VAL A 127 -7.42 -9.76 -11.70
N SER A 128 -7.32 -9.61 -13.03
CA SER A 128 -8.37 -8.99 -13.83
C SER A 128 -9.70 -9.76 -13.78
N LYS A 129 -9.65 -11.10 -13.75
CA LYS A 129 -10.85 -11.94 -13.59
C LYS A 129 -11.47 -11.76 -12.20
N ILE A 130 -10.65 -11.74 -11.15
CA ILE A 130 -11.10 -11.52 -9.78
C ILE A 130 -11.74 -10.14 -9.64
N ALA A 131 -11.10 -9.10 -10.19
CA ALA A 131 -11.64 -7.74 -10.18
C ALA A 131 -13.01 -7.65 -10.87
N LYS A 132 -13.17 -8.27 -12.03
CA LYS A 132 -14.48 -8.34 -12.75
C LYS A 132 -15.54 -9.07 -11.93
N LYS A 133 -15.19 -10.18 -11.28
CA LYS A 133 -16.10 -10.90 -10.37
C LYS A 133 -16.58 -10.00 -9.22
N ASN A 134 -15.71 -9.11 -8.75
CA ASN A 134 -16.00 -8.11 -7.72
C ASN A 134 -16.50 -6.78 -8.30
N LYS A 135 -17.14 -6.79 -9.47
CA LYS A 135 -17.84 -5.67 -10.09
C LYS A 135 -16.98 -4.44 -10.37
N SER A 136 -15.68 -4.61 -10.68
CA SER A 136 -14.83 -3.48 -11.04
C SER A 136 -15.45 -2.65 -12.16
N SER A 137 -15.49 -1.33 -11.99
CA SER A 137 -15.99 -0.36 -12.98
C SER A 137 -14.97 -0.07 -14.08
N SER A 138 -13.69 -0.23 -13.78
CA SER A 138 -12.60 -0.02 -14.73
C SER A 138 -11.37 -0.84 -14.37
N ILE A 139 -10.62 -1.27 -15.38
CA ILE A 139 -9.32 -1.93 -15.21
C ILE A 139 -8.37 -1.34 -16.26
N LYS A 140 -7.26 -0.75 -15.82
CA LYS A 140 -6.17 -0.29 -16.69
C LYS A 140 -4.90 -1.03 -16.32
N ILE A 141 -4.28 -1.74 -17.26
CA ILE A 141 -3.01 -2.45 -17.08
C ILE A 141 -1.90 -1.57 -17.65
N SER A 142 -0.79 -1.43 -16.91
CA SER A 142 0.36 -0.64 -17.36
C SER A 142 0.98 -1.29 -18.61
N LYS A 143 1.17 -0.47 -19.67
CA LYS A 143 1.75 -0.91 -20.94
C LYS A 143 3.28 -0.85 -20.94
N ASN A 144 3.84 -0.05 -20.06
CA ASN A 144 5.28 0.19 -19.94
C ASN A 144 5.62 0.74 -18.55
N GLU A 145 6.91 0.85 -18.25
CA GLU A 145 7.44 1.35 -17.00
C GLU A 145 6.94 2.77 -16.67
N LYS A 146 6.91 3.66 -17.64
CA LYS A 146 6.44 5.04 -17.44
C LYS A 146 4.99 5.08 -16.94
N GLN A 147 4.12 4.27 -17.51
CA GLN A 147 2.72 4.19 -17.08
C GLN A 147 2.58 3.53 -15.72
N ARG A 148 3.38 2.49 -15.43
CA ARG A 148 3.44 1.85 -14.11
C ARG A 148 3.82 2.86 -13.04
N LEU A 149 4.90 3.60 -13.23
CA LEU A 149 5.35 4.65 -12.32
C LEU A 149 4.29 5.74 -12.12
N LYS A 150 3.55 6.09 -13.19
CA LYS A 150 2.46 7.07 -13.11
C LYS A 150 1.32 6.60 -12.19
N PHE A 151 0.99 5.31 -12.17
CA PHE A 151 0.00 4.77 -11.23
C PHE A 151 0.46 4.94 -9.78
N TRP A 152 1.75 4.75 -9.51
CA TRP A 152 2.31 4.91 -8.17
C TRP A 152 2.51 6.36 -7.75
N GLU A 153 2.68 7.28 -8.70
CA GLU A 153 2.95 8.69 -8.43
C GLU A 153 1.86 9.31 -7.55
N GLY A 154 0.58 9.07 -7.88
CA GLY A 154 -0.52 9.56 -7.07
C GLY A 154 -0.54 8.96 -5.66
N ARG A 155 -0.31 7.65 -5.53
CA ARG A 155 -0.26 7.00 -4.21
C ARG A 155 0.87 7.58 -3.34
N LYS A 156 2.03 7.83 -3.93
CA LYS A 156 3.16 8.48 -3.25
C LYS A 156 2.89 9.93 -2.87
N ALA A 157 2.01 10.60 -3.60
CA ALA A 157 1.61 11.98 -3.36
C ALA A 157 0.41 12.11 -2.38
N ALA A 158 -0.02 11.03 -1.74
CA ALA A 158 -1.20 11.02 -0.88
C ALA A 158 -1.12 12.08 0.24
N PHE A 159 -0.01 12.15 0.96
CA PHE A 159 0.17 13.15 2.03
C PHE A 159 0.15 14.59 1.54
N PRO A 160 0.99 15.01 0.57
CA PRO A 160 0.91 16.38 0.07
C PRO A 160 -0.44 16.70 -0.57
N ALA A 161 -1.11 15.75 -1.21
CA ALA A 161 -2.44 15.94 -1.78
C ALA A 161 -3.52 16.19 -0.72
N CYS A 162 -3.37 15.63 0.50
CA CYS A 162 -4.27 15.94 1.61
C CYS A 162 -4.17 17.41 2.05
N GLY A 163 -3.00 18.05 1.89
CA GLY A 163 -2.80 19.47 2.14
C GLY A 163 -3.68 20.38 1.26
N ASP A 164 -4.01 19.93 0.05
CA ASP A 164 -4.95 20.65 -0.83
C ASP A 164 -6.41 20.49 -0.39
N MET A 165 -6.72 19.46 0.41
CA MET A 165 -8.09 19.25 0.95
C MET A 165 -8.35 20.09 2.20
N SER A 166 -7.34 20.26 3.05
CA SER A 166 -7.42 21.02 4.30
C SER A 166 -6.03 21.54 4.66
N PRO A 167 -5.92 22.78 5.17
CA PRO A 167 -4.65 23.35 5.60
C PRO A 167 -4.01 22.55 6.74
N ASP A 168 -4.82 21.92 7.56
CA ASP A 168 -4.41 21.07 8.66
C ASP A 168 -5.09 19.70 8.55
N TYR A 169 -4.37 18.62 8.84
CA TYR A 169 -4.93 17.29 8.92
C TYR A 169 -4.21 16.45 9.98
N TYR A 170 -4.93 15.51 10.55
CA TYR A 170 -4.39 14.54 11.51
C TYR A 170 -4.23 13.20 10.84
N CYS A 171 -2.98 12.72 10.76
CA CYS A 171 -2.69 11.38 10.25
C CYS A 171 -2.88 10.36 11.35
N MET A 172 -3.68 9.33 11.08
CA MET A 172 -3.93 8.20 11.97
C MET A 172 -3.52 6.91 11.29
N ASP A 173 -2.66 6.15 11.96
CA ASP A 173 -2.32 4.80 11.55
C ASP A 173 -3.11 3.76 12.35
N GLY A 174 -3.47 2.67 11.67
CA GLY A 174 -4.15 1.56 12.29
C GLY A 174 -4.02 0.28 11.48
N THR A 175 -3.99 -0.84 12.18
CA THR A 175 -3.96 -2.16 11.56
C THR A 175 -5.35 -2.78 11.59
N ILE A 176 -5.83 -3.27 10.45
CA ILE A 176 -7.15 -3.85 10.27
C ILE A 176 -7.01 -5.28 9.76
N PRO A 177 -7.64 -6.28 10.40
CA PRO A 177 -7.72 -7.62 9.82
C PRO A 177 -8.34 -7.56 8.41
N ARG A 178 -7.71 -8.18 7.40
CA ARG A 178 -8.12 -8.09 5.98
C ARG A 178 -9.61 -8.35 5.76
N GLY A 179 -10.17 -9.37 6.40
CA GLY A 179 -11.60 -9.69 6.30
C GLY A 179 -12.55 -8.67 6.96
N LYS A 180 -12.02 -7.66 7.66
CA LYS A 180 -12.81 -6.57 8.27
C LYS A 180 -12.64 -5.23 7.57
N LEU A 181 -11.78 -5.14 6.57
CA LEU A 181 -11.44 -3.89 5.88
C LEU A 181 -12.69 -3.13 5.42
N ALA A 182 -13.55 -3.77 4.64
CA ALA A 182 -14.78 -3.15 4.15
C ALA A 182 -15.71 -2.66 5.28
N THR A 183 -15.83 -3.43 6.37
CA THR A 183 -16.65 -3.07 7.54
C THR A 183 -16.11 -1.83 8.23
N VAL A 184 -14.79 -1.76 8.45
CA VAL A 184 -14.14 -0.63 9.12
C VAL A 184 -14.24 0.63 8.26
N LEU A 185 -13.99 0.53 6.95
CA LEU A 185 -14.10 1.66 6.03
C LEU A 185 -15.52 2.25 5.98
N LYS A 186 -16.53 1.38 5.99
CA LYS A 186 -17.94 1.81 6.08
C LYS A 186 -18.22 2.56 7.36
N GLU A 187 -17.69 2.10 8.50
CA GLU A 187 -17.86 2.74 9.78
C GLU A 187 -17.11 4.09 9.84
N ILE A 188 -15.89 4.18 9.30
CA ILE A 188 -15.15 5.44 9.16
C ILE A 188 -15.98 6.45 8.34
N THR A 189 -16.54 6.02 7.19
CA THR A 189 -17.42 6.87 6.37
C THR A 189 -18.65 7.34 7.13
N ARG A 190 -19.26 6.45 7.93
CA ARG A 190 -20.42 6.81 8.77
C ARG A 190 -20.05 7.85 9.83
N LEU A 191 -18.91 7.67 10.51
CA LEU A 191 -18.41 8.59 11.52
C LEU A 191 -18.01 9.94 10.92
N SER A 192 -17.33 9.94 9.77
CA SER A 192 -16.99 11.14 9.00
C SER A 192 -18.23 12.01 8.76
N LYS A 193 -19.32 11.40 8.26
CA LYS A 193 -20.60 12.09 8.05
C LYS A 193 -21.23 12.56 9.34
N LYS A 194 -21.22 11.71 10.39
CA LYS A 194 -21.84 12.03 11.68
C LYS A 194 -21.21 13.27 12.34
N TYR A 195 -19.89 13.37 12.27
CA TYR A 195 -19.15 14.45 12.92
C TYR A 195 -18.76 15.58 11.96
N ASN A 196 -19.15 15.49 10.69
CA ASN A 196 -18.79 16.45 9.64
C ASN A 196 -17.28 16.69 9.56
N LEU A 197 -16.50 15.61 9.67
CA LEU A 197 -15.05 15.62 9.54
C LEU A 197 -14.66 14.88 8.27
N PRO A 198 -14.08 15.56 7.26
CA PRO A 198 -13.59 14.89 6.06
C PRO A 198 -12.52 13.85 6.42
N VAL A 199 -12.62 12.67 5.82
CA VAL A 199 -11.63 11.60 5.99
C VAL A 199 -11.21 11.13 4.60
N ALA A 200 -9.92 10.94 4.41
CA ALA A 200 -9.32 10.33 3.24
C ALA A 200 -8.52 9.10 3.66
N ASN A 201 -8.78 7.96 3.01
CA ASN A 201 -8.20 6.69 3.42
C ASN A 201 -7.28 6.11 2.35
N ALA A 202 -6.08 5.68 2.79
CA ALA A 202 -5.14 4.90 2.01
C ALA A 202 -4.70 3.68 2.81
N PHE A 203 -4.56 2.53 2.15
CA PHE A 203 -4.22 1.27 2.81
C PHE A 203 -3.16 0.52 2.04
N HIS A 204 -2.23 -0.07 2.77
CA HIS A 204 -1.47 -1.23 2.31
C HIS A 204 -2.44 -2.43 2.34
N ALA A 205 -3.05 -2.74 1.21
CA ALA A 205 -4.17 -3.67 1.18
C ALA A 205 -3.73 -5.14 1.09
N GLY A 206 -2.45 -5.38 0.80
CA GLY A 206 -1.89 -6.72 0.58
C GLY A 206 -1.29 -7.38 1.82
N ASP A 207 -1.02 -6.62 2.86
CA ASP A 207 -0.27 -7.04 4.06
C ASP A 207 -1.15 -7.73 5.11
#